data_ead940f57129fd217087f03ec022b409
#
_entry.id   ead940f57129fd217087f03ec022b409
#
_cell.length_a   1.000
_cell.length_b   1.000
_cell.length_c   1.000
_cell.angle_alpha   90.00
_cell.angle_beta   90.00
_cell.angle_gamma   90.00
#
_symmetry.space_group_name_H-M   'P 1'
#
loop_
_entity.id
_entity.type
_entity.pdbx_description
1 polymer ?
#
loop_
_entity_poly.entity_id
_entity_poly.type
_entity_poly.pdbx_seq_one_letter_code
_entity_poly.pdbx_strand_id
1 'polypeptide(L)'
;MSHVRMEWKDFSALAPDAGELIAAFGQLAAKAGIDRQLLELIKIRASQINGCAFCVQYHILQSESLGIPVDKLNLVVVWREAPLFSPRECAALAWTEALTLVTQGVSDELYAQVSAEFSERELAYLTSAIASINVWNRLGVGYRWTPPARKGTASK
;
A
#
# COMPACT_ATOMS: atom_id res chain seq x y z
N MET A 1 9.18 3.61 -24.09
CA MET A 1 8.47 4.26 -22.97
C MET A 1 7.02 3.84 -23.02
N SER A 2 6.44 3.44 -21.89
CA SER A 2 5.02 3.09 -21.83
C SER A 2 4.18 4.37 -21.84
N HIS A 3 3.32 4.55 -22.85
CA HIS A 3 2.43 5.71 -22.91
C HIS A 3 1.33 5.63 -21.85
N VAL A 4 1.04 6.75 -21.19
CA VAL A 4 -0.14 6.93 -20.33
C VAL A 4 -1.39 6.65 -21.16
N ARG A 5 -2.33 5.90 -20.60
CA ARG A 5 -3.63 5.61 -21.25
C ARG A 5 -4.72 6.57 -20.79
N MET A 6 -4.68 6.94 -19.52
CA MET A 6 -5.55 7.89 -18.84
C MET A 6 -4.81 8.41 -17.61
N GLU A 7 -4.84 9.69 -17.33
CA GLU A 7 -4.24 10.23 -16.11
C GLU A 7 -5.18 10.07 -14.90
N TRP A 8 -4.60 10.09 -13.71
CA TRP A 8 -5.36 10.07 -12.45
C TRP A 8 -6.50 11.12 -12.42
N LYS A 9 -6.21 12.35 -12.83
CA LYS A 9 -7.21 13.44 -12.86
C LYS A 9 -8.38 13.15 -13.78
N ASP A 10 -8.11 12.50 -14.91
CA ASP A 10 -9.14 12.18 -15.90
C ASP A 10 -10.03 11.04 -15.39
N PHE A 11 -9.44 10.01 -14.76
CA PHE A 11 -10.21 8.96 -14.06
C PHE A 11 -11.12 9.56 -13.00
N SER A 12 -10.58 10.45 -12.15
CA SER A 12 -11.34 11.08 -11.06
C SER A 12 -12.46 11.98 -11.57
N ALA A 13 -12.30 12.58 -12.75
CA ALA A 13 -13.35 13.38 -13.38
C ALA A 13 -14.45 12.53 -14.04
N LEU A 14 -14.08 11.36 -14.59
CA LEU A 14 -15.02 10.47 -15.29
C LEU A 14 -15.79 9.55 -14.33
N ALA A 15 -15.19 9.17 -13.22
CA ALA A 15 -15.78 8.27 -12.23
C ALA A 15 -15.51 8.77 -10.80
N PRO A 16 -16.04 9.96 -10.42
CA PRO A 16 -15.73 10.58 -9.11
C PRO A 16 -16.22 9.74 -7.94
N ASP A 17 -17.38 9.15 -8.02
CA ASP A 17 -17.98 8.28 -7.02
C ASP A 17 -17.16 7.00 -6.78
N ALA A 18 -16.62 6.38 -7.82
CA ALA A 18 -15.74 5.23 -7.70
C ALA A 18 -14.47 5.59 -6.94
N GLY A 19 -13.83 6.71 -7.29
CA GLY A 19 -12.64 7.22 -6.61
C GLY A 19 -12.90 7.54 -5.13
N GLU A 20 -14.00 8.22 -4.83
CA GLU A 20 -14.40 8.58 -3.46
C GLU A 20 -14.67 7.35 -2.60
N LEU A 21 -15.40 6.35 -3.11
CA LEU A 21 -15.71 5.13 -2.37
C LEU A 21 -14.47 4.30 -2.07
N ILE A 22 -13.56 4.14 -3.04
CA ILE A 22 -12.30 3.42 -2.82
C ILE A 22 -11.43 4.16 -1.79
N ALA A 23 -11.34 5.49 -1.88
CA ALA A 23 -10.60 6.32 -0.92
C ALA A 23 -11.20 6.23 0.47
N ALA A 24 -12.52 6.31 0.62
CA ALA A 24 -13.22 6.16 1.89
C ALA A 24 -12.99 4.78 2.50
N PHE A 25 -13.08 3.71 1.70
CA PHE A 25 -12.79 2.34 2.12
C PHE A 25 -11.34 2.21 2.64
N GLY A 26 -10.37 2.77 1.91
CA GLY A 26 -8.95 2.75 2.30
C GLY A 26 -8.62 3.49 3.61
N GLN A 27 -9.48 4.42 4.05
CA GLN A 27 -9.30 5.17 5.30
C GLN A 27 -9.85 4.46 6.54
N LEU A 28 -10.67 3.42 6.38
CA LEU A 28 -11.34 2.75 7.49
C LEU A 28 -10.36 2.18 8.51
N ALA A 29 -9.24 1.60 8.07
CA ALA A 29 -8.24 1.03 8.95
C ALA A 29 -7.60 2.09 9.86
N ALA A 30 -7.24 3.26 9.33
CA ALA A 30 -6.71 4.37 10.12
C ALA A 30 -7.76 4.91 11.11
N LYS A 31 -9.03 5.02 10.70
CA LYS A 31 -10.14 5.42 11.56
C LYS A 31 -10.41 4.40 12.67
N ALA A 32 -10.13 3.12 12.43
CA ALA A 32 -10.25 2.04 13.40
C ALA A 32 -9.05 1.94 14.36
N GLY A 33 -8.05 2.81 14.22
CA GLY A 33 -6.90 2.90 15.12
C GLY A 33 -5.65 2.15 14.66
N ILE A 34 -5.63 1.60 13.44
CA ILE A 34 -4.39 1.01 12.89
C ILE A 34 -3.38 2.13 12.63
N ASP A 35 -2.16 1.93 13.07
CA ASP A 35 -1.07 2.89 12.90
C ASP A 35 -0.87 3.32 11.44
N ARG A 36 -0.80 4.63 11.22
CA ARG A 36 -0.67 5.19 9.87
C ARG A 36 0.65 4.86 9.20
N GLN A 37 1.75 4.79 9.97
CA GLN A 37 3.05 4.40 9.41
C GLN A 37 3.02 2.95 8.93
N LEU A 38 2.42 2.04 9.73
CA LEU A 38 2.21 0.65 9.33
C LEU A 38 1.37 0.55 8.04
N LEU A 39 0.28 1.32 7.95
CA LEU A 39 -0.56 1.34 6.75
C LEU A 39 0.19 1.81 5.51
N GLU A 40 1.10 2.78 5.62
CA GLU A 40 1.90 3.19 4.46
C GLU A 40 2.92 2.11 4.06
N LEU A 41 3.56 1.41 5.01
CA LEU A 41 4.47 0.30 4.70
C LEU A 41 3.78 -0.81 3.90
N ILE A 42 2.58 -1.24 4.31
CA ILE A 42 1.83 -2.28 3.59
C ILE A 42 1.40 -1.82 2.20
N LYS A 43 1.02 -0.55 2.03
CA LYS A 43 0.62 0.00 0.73
C LYS A 43 1.81 0.09 -0.22
N ILE A 44 2.99 0.49 0.28
CA ILE A 44 4.23 0.47 -0.50
C ILE A 44 4.51 -0.96 -0.96
N ARG A 45 4.47 -1.92 -0.04
CA ARG A 45 4.80 -3.32 -0.37
C ARG A 45 3.86 -3.93 -1.40
N ALA A 46 2.55 -3.78 -1.23
CA ALA A 46 1.56 -4.21 -2.22
C ALA A 46 1.80 -3.57 -3.58
N SER A 47 2.12 -2.27 -3.61
CA SER A 47 2.37 -1.52 -4.83
C SER A 47 3.65 -1.95 -5.54
N GLN A 48 4.70 -2.33 -4.80
CA GLN A 48 5.93 -2.92 -5.34
C GLN A 48 5.65 -4.27 -6.02
N ILE A 49 4.89 -5.14 -5.36
CA ILE A 49 4.52 -6.46 -5.89
C ILE A 49 3.69 -6.31 -7.18
N ASN A 50 2.71 -5.42 -7.17
CA ASN A 50 1.82 -5.17 -8.32
C ASN A 50 2.48 -4.32 -9.43
N GLY A 51 3.67 -3.75 -9.22
CA GLY A 51 4.38 -2.93 -10.20
C GLY A 51 3.71 -1.58 -10.48
N CYS A 52 3.00 -0.98 -9.51
CA CYS A 52 2.34 0.32 -9.66
C CYS A 52 3.31 1.46 -9.32
N ALA A 53 3.99 2.01 -10.31
CA ALA A 53 4.95 3.10 -10.10
C ALA A 53 4.31 4.35 -9.47
N PHE A 54 3.09 4.73 -9.90
CA PHE A 54 2.33 5.82 -9.30
C PHE A 54 2.09 5.58 -7.81
N CYS A 55 1.60 4.38 -7.46
CA CYS A 55 1.22 4.06 -6.08
C CYS A 55 2.46 3.97 -5.17
N VAL A 56 3.56 3.39 -5.64
CA VAL A 56 4.83 3.38 -4.88
C VAL A 56 5.26 4.80 -4.57
N GLN A 57 5.38 5.66 -5.58
CA GLN A 57 5.83 7.04 -5.39
C GLN A 57 4.86 7.83 -4.49
N TYR A 58 3.55 7.67 -4.68
CA TYR A 58 2.54 8.34 -3.85
C TYR A 58 2.70 7.97 -2.38
N HIS A 59 2.80 6.67 -2.06
CA HIS A 59 2.91 6.20 -0.67
C HIS A 59 4.29 6.46 -0.05
N ILE A 60 5.36 6.53 -0.83
CA ILE A 60 6.66 7.02 -0.35
C ILE A 60 6.54 8.48 0.12
N LEU A 61 5.90 9.35 -0.68
CA LEU A 61 5.70 10.76 -0.30
C LEU A 61 4.83 10.90 0.96
N GLN A 62 3.77 10.08 1.09
CA GLN A 62 2.96 10.06 2.31
C GLN A 62 3.78 9.59 3.52
N SER A 63 4.59 8.56 3.36
CA SER A 63 5.45 8.01 4.41
C SER A 63 6.48 9.01 4.92
N GLU A 64 7.10 9.76 4.01
CA GLU A 64 8.03 10.84 4.36
C GLU A 64 7.34 11.93 5.20
N SER A 65 6.10 12.29 4.84
CA SER A 65 5.30 13.26 5.61
C SER A 65 4.90 12.76 6.99
N LEU A 66 4.84 11.45 7.19
CA LEU A 66 4.58 10.79 8.48
C LEU A 66 5.88 10.56 9.29
N GLY A 67 7.05 10.93 8.77
CA GLY A 67 8.33 10.79 9.44
C GLY A 67 8.91 9.37 9.43
N ILE A 68 8.47 8.49 8.51
CA ILE A 68 9.10 7.17 8.37
C ILE A 68 10.53 7.36 7.83
N PRO A 69 11.55 6.77 8.49
CA PRO A 69 12.93 6.91 8.06
C PRO A 69 13.16 6.40 6.63
N VAL A 70 13.95 7.13 5.85
CA VAL A 70 14.26 6.78 4.45
C VAL A 70 14.89 5.39 4.34
N ASP A 71 15.78 5.03 5.26
CA ASP A 71 16.41 3.70 5.29
C ASP A 71 15.36 2.58 5.42
N LYS A 72 14.33 2.80 6.24
CA LYS A 72 13.23 1.85 6.39
C LYS A 72 12.42 1.73 5.10
N LEU A 73 12.14 2.86 4.43
CA LEU A 73 11.42 2.87 3.15
C LEU A 73 12.19 2.15 2.04
N ASN A 74 13.51 2.35 1.98
CA ASN A 74 14.39 1.69 1.02
C ASN A 74 14.38 0.15 1.18
N LEU A 75 14.22 -0.33 2.42
CA LEU A 75 14.32 -1.76 2.75
C LEU A 75 12.98 -2.50 2.81
N VAL A 76 11.84 -1.83 2.57
CA VAL A 76 10.53 -2.50 2.50
C VAL A 76 10.52 -3.64 1.47
N VAL A 77 11.22 -3.49 0.37
CA VAL A 77 11.28 -4.52 -0.69
C VAL A 77 11.98 -5.81 -0.25
N VAL A 78 12.88 -5.71 0.72
CA VAL A 78 13.69 -6.80 1.29
C VAL A 78 13.52 -6.89 2.82
N TRP A 79 12.36 -6.54 3.31
CA TRP A 79 12.07 -6.38 4.74
C TRP A 79 12.45 -7.61 5.61
N ARG A 80 12.40 -8.83 5.05
CA ARG A 80 12.75 -10.06 5.78
C ARG A 80 14.22 -10.12 6.20
N GLU A 81 15.10 -9.48 5.42
CA GLU A 81 16.54 -9.43 5.68
C GLU A 81 16.95 -8.20 6.51
N ALA A 82 16.02 -7.26 6.73
CA ALA A 82 16.31 -5.98 7.36
C ALA A 82 15.86 -5.97 8.84
N PRO A 83 16.78 -5.70 9.80
CA PRO A 83 16.45 -5.67 11.23
C PRO A 83 15.76 -4.37 11.68
N LEU A 84 15.06 -3.70 10.79
CA LEU A 84 14.42 -2.39 11.02
C LEU A 84 12.91 -2.48 11.28
N PHE A 85 12.32 -3.65 11.07
CA PHE A 85 10.88 -3.87 11.19
C PHE A 85 10.54 -4.58 12.48
N SER A 86 9.54 -4.07 13.19
CA SER A 86 9.00 -4.72 14.39
C SER A 86 8.30 -6.05 14.03
N PRO A 87 8.09 -6.97 15.00
CA PRO A 87 7.32 -8.18 14.76
C PRO A 87 5.94 -7.91 14.15
N ARG A 88 5.26 -6.88 14.62
CA ARG A 88 3.95 -6.45 14.11
C ARG A 88 4.03 -5.95 12.66
N GLU A 89 5.06 -5.19 12.29
CA GLU A 89 5.29 -4.76 10.91
C GLU A 89 5.64 -5.94 10.00
N CYS A 90 6.48 -6.86 10.47
CA CYS A 90 6.81 -8.09 9.74
C CYS A 90 5.55 -8.92 9.45
N ALA A 91 4.68 -9.11 10.45
CA ALA A 91 3.42 -9.82 10.29
C ALA A 91 2.49 -9.13 9.27
N ALA A 92 2.36 -7.79 9.34
CA ALA A 92 1.57 -7.02 8.39
C ALA A 92 2.13 -7.09 6.96
N LEU A 93 3.45 -7.03 6.78
CA LEU A 93 4.10 -7.16 5.47
C LEU A 93 3.94 -8.56 4.89
N ALA A 94 4.08 -9.61 5.70
CA ALA A 94 3.84 -10.99 5.27
C ALA A 94 2.38 -11.21 4.85
N TRP A 95 1.43 -10.68 5.63
CA TRP A 95 0.00 -10.71 5.31
C TRP A 95 -0.31 -9.97 4.01
N THR A 96 0.33 -8.82 3.80
CA THR A 96 0.21 -8.02 2.58
C THR A 96 0.68 -8.79 1.35
N GLU A 97 1.82 -9.48 1.44
CA GLU A 97 2.35 -10.28 0.33
C GLU A 97 1.39 -11.42 -0.04
N ALA A 98 0.92 -12.18 0.97
CA ALA A 98 0.00 -13.29 0.75
C ALA A 98 -1.32 -12.84 0.11
N LEU A 99 -1.92 -11.75 0.60
CA LEU A 99 -3.17 -11.23 0.06
C LEU A 99 -3.00 -10.53 -1.30
N THR A 100 -1.83 -9.98 -1.59
CA THR A 100 -1.53 -9.40 -2.91
C THR A 100 -1.30 -10.50 -3.95
N LEU A 101 -0.66 -11.59 -3.56
CA LEU A 101 -0.44 -12.79 -4.36
C LEU A 101 -1.51 -13.87 -4.05
N VAL A 102 -2.74 -13.46 -3.90
CA VAL A 102 -3.86 -14.28 -3.36
C VAL A 102 -4.08 -15.61 -4.13
N THR A 103 -3.66 -15.68 -5.38
CA THR A 103 -3.73 -16.93 -6.18
C THR A 103 -2.81 -18.03 -5.67
N GLN A 104 -1.83 -17.70 -4.82
CA GLN A 104 -0.95 -18.68 -4.18
C GLN A 104 -1.54 -19.26 -2.89
N GLY A 105 -2.69 -18.75 -2.45
CA GLY A 105 -3.34 -19.12 -1.20
C GLY A 105 -2.71 -18.45 0.02
N VAL A 106 -3.33 -18.69 1.16
CA VAL A 106 -2.87 -18.22 2.49
C VAL A 106 -2.80 -19.45 3.40
N SER A 107 -1.64 -19.71 3.98
CA SER A 107 -1.48 -20.85 4.89
C SER A 107 -2.02 -20.57 6.29
N ASP A 108 -2.41 -21.63 7.00
CA ASP A 108 -2.87 -21.54 8.39
C ASP A 108 -1.75 -21.05 9.32
N GLU A 109 -0.49 -21.39 9.02
CA GLU A 109 0.68 -20.95 9.78
C GLU A 109 0.87 -19.43 9.68
N LEU A 110 0.72 -18.87 8.49
CA LEU A 110 0.78 -17.41 8.30
C LEU A 110 -0.38 -16.73 9.02
N TYR A 111 -1.60 -17.27 8.91
CA TYR A 111 -2.75 -16.73 9.62
C TYR A 111 -2.53 -16.72 11.14
N ALA A 112 -1.99 -17.80 11.70
CA ALA A 112 -1.67 -17.89 13.12
C ALA A 112 -0.60 -16.86 13.53
N GLN A 113 0.46 -16.66 12.73
CA GLN A 113 1.50 -15.66 12.99
C GLN A 113 0.91 -14.24 13.02
N VAL A 114 0.06 -13.91 12.05
CA VAL A 114 -0.56 -12.58 11.97
C VAL A 114 -1.57 -12.37 13.10
N SER A 115 -2.34 -13.39 13.45
CA SER A 115 -3.30 -13.34 14.56
C SER A 115 -2.64 -13.21 15.93
N ALA A 116 -1.36 -13.55 16.07
CA ALA A 116 -0.59 -13.29 17.28
C ALA A 116 -0.26 -11.80 17.48
N GLU A 117 -0.18 -11.02 16.42
CA GLU A 117 0.18 -9.60 16.41
C GLU A 117 -1.02 -8.65 16.31
N PHE A 118 -2.15 -9.14 15.82
CA PHE A 118 -3.36 -8.35 15.57
C PHE A 118 -4.59 -9.04 16.16
N SER A 119 -5.44 -8.27 16.85
CA SER A 119 -6.77 -8.74 17.22
C SER A 119 -7.61 -9.02 15.94
N GLU A 120 -8.66 -9.82 16.08
CA GLU A 120 -9.59 -10.12 14.96
C GLU A 120 -10.13 -8.85 14.29
N ARG A 121 -10.46 -7.84 15.11
CA ARG A 121 -10.92 -6.54 14.61
C ARG A 121 -9.83 -5.81 13.82
N GLU A 122 -8.61 -5.74 14.35
CA GLU A 122 -7.49 -5.11 13.66
C GLU A 122 -7.15 -5.84 12.37
N LEU A 123 -7.15 -7.17 12.40
CA LEU A 123 -6.87 -8.00 11.22
C LEU A 123 -7.91 -7.78 10.12
N ALA A 124 -9.20 -7.65 10.47
CA ALA A 124 -10.25 -7.33 9.51
C ALA A 124 -10.01 -5.97 8.82
N TYR A 125 -9.63 -4.94 9.58
CA TYR A 125 -9.34 -3.62 9.01
C TYR A 125 -8.01 -3.58 8.25
N LEU A 126 -6.98 -4.29 8.71
CA LEU A 126 -5.72 -4.45 7.98
C LEU A 126 -5.95 -5.12 6.63
N THR A 127 -6.73 -6.21 6.61
CA THR A 127 -7.14 -6.91 5.38
C THR A 127 -7.90 -5.98 4.42
N SER A 128 -8.81 -5.16 4.95
CA SER A 128 -9.55 -4.16 4.16
C SER A 128 -8.61 -3.11 3.55
N ALA A 129 -7.60 -2.65 4.29
CA ALA A 129 -6.59 -1.71 3.77
C ALA A 129 -5.76 -2.33 2.64
N ILE A 130 -5.35 -3.59 2.78
CA ILE A 130 -4.63 -4.33 1.74
C ILE A 130 -5.51 -4.52 0.49
N ALA A 131 -6.79 -4.85 0.66
CA ALA A 131 -7.74 -4.94 -0.45
C ALA A 131 -7.88 -3.61 -1.18
N SER A 132 -8.00 -2.50 -0.45
CA SER A 132 -8.10 -1.15 -1.00
C SER A 132 -6.89 -0.76 -1.85
N ILE A 133 -5.67 -0.95 -1.34
CA ILE A 133 -4.47 -0.63 -2.13
C ILE A 133 -4.34 -1.53 -3.36
N ASN A 134 -4.76 -2.78 -3.30
CA ASN A 134 -4.79 -3.66 -4.46
C ASN A 134 -5.79 -3.18 -5.53
N VAL A 135 -6.91 -2.56 -5.16
CA VAL A 135 -7.81 -1.89 -6.11
C VAL A 135 -7.10 -0.73 -6.80
N TRP A 136 -6.48 0.18 -6.04
CA TRP A 136 -5.74 1.32 -6.61
C TRP A 136 -4.60 0.88 -7.52
N ASN A 137 -3.86 -0.18 -7.15
CA ASN A 137 -2.78 -0.72 -7.99
C ASN A 137 -3.29 -1.19 -9.35
N ARG A 138 -4.47 -1.83 -9.41
CA ARG A 138 -5.08 -2.27 -10.68
C ARG A 138 -5.44 -1.11 -11.58
N LEU A 139 -5.98 -0.03 -11.01
CA LEU A 139 -6.28 1.19 -11.76
C LEU A 139 -4.98 1.86 -12.24
N GLY A 140 -4.01 2.06 -11.33
CA GLY A 140 -2.74 2.72 -11.65
C GLY A 140 -1.92 1.98 -12.72
N VAL A 141 -1.84 0.66 -12.64
CA VAL A 141 -1.17 -0.19 -13.64
C VAL A 141 -1.97 -0.23 -14.94
N GLY A 142 -3.29 -0.40 -14.84
CA GLY A 142 -4.17 -0.48 -16.01
C GLY A 142 -4.14 0.77 -16.86
N TYR A 143 -4.15 1.95 -16.24
CA TYR A 143 -4.12 3.24 -16.91
C TYR A 143 -2.72 3.82 -17.11
N ARG A 144 -1.70 3.26 -16.46
CA ARG A 144 -0.30 3.74 -16.50
C ARG A 144 -0.19 5.18 -16.02
N TRP A 145 -0.73 5.46 -14.84
CA TRP A 145 -0.70 6.78 -14.23
C TRP A 145 0.73 7.30 -14.05
N THR A 146 0.94 8.57 -14.38
CA THR A 146 2.22 9.25 -14.18
C THR A 146 2.51 9.38 -12.68
N PRO A 147 3.66 8.85 -12.18
CA PRO A 147 4.03 9.01 -10.77
C PRO A 147 4.06 10.47 -10.34
N PRO A 148 3.57 10.80 -9.12
CA PRO A 148 3.57 12.17 -8.65
C PRO A 148 5.00 12.69 -8.44
N ALA A 149 5.24 13.94 -8.84
CA ALA A 149 6.52 14.60 -8.62
C ALA A 149 6.72 14.97 -7.13
N ARG A 150 7.96 14.96 -6.66
CA ARG A 150 8.32 15.56 -5.36
C ARG A 150 8.11 17.07 -5.44
N LYS A 151 7.49 17.67 -4.41
CA LYS A 151 7.42 19.14 -4.31
C LYS A 151 8.85 19.67 -4.19
N GLY A 152 9.27 20.53 -5.12
CA GLY A 152 10.60 21.15 -5.13
C GLY A 152 11.57 20.65 -6.22
N THR A 153 11.25 19.58 -6.95
CA THR A 153 11.96 19.21 -8.18
C THR A 153 11.20 19.77 -9.37
N ALA A 154 11.35 21.07 -9.62
CA ALA A 154 10.96 21.62 -10.91
C ALA A 154 11.84 20.93 -11.97
N SER A 155 11.20 20.33 -12.98
CA SER A 155 11.88 19.80 -14.15
C SER A 155 12.74 20.91 -14.76
N LYS A 156 14.06 20.69 -14.81
CA LYS A 156 14.95 21.45 -15.68
C LYS A 156 14.79 20.96 -17.09
#